data_0d5c03506c32bee92f5b077fef3de540
#
_entry.id   0d5c03506c32bee92f5b077fef3de540
#
_cell.length_a   1.000
_cell.length_b   1.000
_cell.length_c   1.000
_cell.angle_alpha   90.00
_cell.angle_beta   90.00
_cell.angle_gamma   90.00
#
_symmetry.space_group_name_H-M   'P 1'
#
loop_
_entity.id
_entity.type
_entity.pdbx_description
1 polymer ?
#
loop_
_entity_poly.entity_id
_entity_poly.type
_entity_poly.pdbx_seq_one_letter_code
_entity_poly.pdbx_strand_id
1 'polypeptide(L)'
;MVKSRIFDNKQLLKEHPEIPHYKEEVVCFMSEYKDRSYPENERYFNRELYMILVLEGRSEILLNGEFLVIEPDMLLVHGANYLTDHLYSSPDIKFITLSISESMRTDDSYLTQITAILLATMRQNKQYTIQLTAYEAQIIRNELEVLMHLLNIKHQFLFRRIQAACNALFLDIADFLSRKTIIKKEVSRKDHVLQEFHALVTR
;
A
#
# COMPACT_ATOMS: atom_id res chain seq x y z
N MET A 1 23.82 13.20 -8.99
CA MET A 1 23.54 11.86 -9.57
C MET A 1 22.64 11.14 -8.59
N VAL A 2 21.40 10.82 -8.98
CA VAL A 2 20.44 10.12 -8.11
C VAL A 2 20.98 8.70 -7.88
N LYS A 3 21.10 8.28 -6.63
CA LYS A 3 21.57 6.94 -6.26
C LYS A 3 20.38 5.98 -6.28
N SER A 4 20.40 4.99 -7.13
CA SER A 4 19.35 3.96 -7.19
C SER A 4 19.71 2.81 -6.26
N ARG A 5 18.75 2.38 -5.44
CA ARG A 5 18.85 1.20 -4.56
C ARG A 5 17.76 0.21 -4.90
N ILE A 6 18.06 -1.07 -4.74
CA ILE A 6 17.04 -2.10 -4.73
C ILE A 6 16.43 -2.12 -3.32
N PHE A 7 15.12 -2.14 -3.25
CA PHE A 7 14.37 -2.30 -2.00
C PHE A 7 13.67 -3.66 -2.04
N ASP A 8 14.15 -4.56 -1.23
CA ASP A 8 13.54 -5.87 -0.94
C ASP A 8 13.65 -6.17 0.56
N ASN A 9 12.88 -7.14 1.02
CA ASN A 9 12.86 -7.52 2.44
C ASN A 9 14.23 -7.95 2.95
N LYS A 10 15.01 -8.62 2.12
CA LYS A 10 16.36 -9.06 2.48
C LYS A 10 17.30 -7.90 2.77
N GLN A 11 17.30 -6.88 1.91
CA GLN A 11 18.13 -5.68 2.12
C GLN A 11 17.64 -4.89 3.33
N LEU A 12 16.31 -4.74 3.48
CA LEU A 12 15.72 -4.05 4.62
C LEU A 12 16.12 -4.71 5.94
N LEU A 13 16.00 -6.02 6.04
CA LEU A 13 16.34 -6.76 7.29
C LEU A 13 17.83 -6.83 7.56
N LYS A 14 18.68 -6.70 6.54
CA LYS A 14 20.12 -6.56 6.73
C LYS A 14 20.48 -5.23 7.40
N GLU A 15 19.79 -4.16 7.03
CA GLU A 15 20.01 -2.81 7.57
C GLU A 15 19.28 -2.62 8.91
N HIS A 16 18.14 -3.27 9.09
CA HIS A 16 17.21 -3.13 10.22
C HIS A 16 16.72 -4.49 10.74
N PRO A 17 17.60 -5.30 11.36
CA PRO A 17 17.25 -6.65 11.84
C PRO A 17 16.22 -6.67 12.98
N GLU A 18 15.97 -5.52 13.63
CA GLU A 18 15.01 -5.34 14.72
C GLU A 18 13.54 -5.26 14.22
N ILE A 19 13.32 -5.05 12.92
CA ILE A 19 11.97 -4.92 12.35
C ILE A 19 11.21 -6.25 12.48
N PRO A 20 9.94 -6.24 12.93
CA PRO A 20 9.09 -7.44 12.97
C PRO A 20 8.97 -8.10 11.60
N HIS A 21 9.32 -9.39 11.52
CA HIS A 21 9.36 -10.10 10.27
C HIS A 21 9.13 -11.61 10.42
N TYR A 22 8.69 -12.25 9.35
CA TYR A 22 8.70 -13.69 9.20
C TYR A 22 9.63 -14.05 8.04
N LYS A 23 10.84 -14.54 8.35
CA LYS A 23 11.93 -14.74 7.41
C LYS A 23 12.17 -13.49 6.56
N GLU A 24 12.48 -13.64 5.28
CA GLU A 24 12.51 -12.56 4.30
C GLU A 24 11.15 -12.40 3.57
N GLU A 25 10.10 -13.08 4.05
CA GLU A 25 8.82 -13.22 3.32
C GLU A 25 7.81 -12.14 3.65
N VAL A 26 7.70 -11.78 4.94
CA VAL A 26 6.76 -10.75 5.41
C VAL A 26 7.44 -9.84 6.40
N VAL A 27 7.32 -8.55 6.18
CA VAL A 27 7.81 -7.49 7.06
C VAL A 27 6.66 -6.53 7.31
N CYS A 28 6.35 -6.24 8.59
CA CYS A 28 5.34 -5.26 8.95
C CYS A 28 5.80 -4.46 10.16
N PHE A 29 5.83 -3.13 10.03
CA PHE A 29 6.35 -2.25 11.06
C PHE A 29 5.78 -0.84 10.97
N MET A 30 5.81 -0.15 12.11
CA MET A 30 5.51 1.28 12.20
C MET A 30 6.79 2.09 12.02
N SER A 31 6.73 3.17 11.26
CA SER A 31 7.82 4.13 11.08
C SER A 31 7.39 5.53 11.47
N GLU A 32 8.31 6.26 12.09
CA GLU A 32 8.23 7.69 12.36
C GLU A 32 9.42 8.41 11.71
N TYR A 33 9.27 9.68 11.39
CA TYR A 33 10.33 10.48 10.73
C TYR A 33 11.66 10.46 11.53
N LYS A 34 11.57 10.45 12.86
CA LYS A 34 12.72 10.48 13.76
C LYS A 34 13.63 9.25 13.66
N ASP A 35 13.07 8.14 13.20
CA ASP A 35 13.75 6.85 13.19
C ASP A 35 14.51 6.61 11.88
N ARG A 36 14.28 7.42 10.86
CA ARG A 36 14.87 7.26 9.52
C ARG A 36 15.24 8.59 8.89
N SER A 37 16.53 8.82 8.70
CA SER A 37 17.00 9.77 7.72
C SER A 37 16.71 9.19 6.33
N TYR A 38 15.61 9.56 5.70
CA TYR A 38 15.43 9.31 4.26
C TYR A 38 16.43 10.21 3.53
N PRO A 39 17.44 9.65 2.88
CA PRO A 39 18.38 10.48 2.12
C PRO A 39 17.61 11.18 1.01
N GLU A 40 17.66 12.49 0.97
CA GLU A 40 17.17 13.27 -0.15
C GLU A 40 17.83 12.76 -1.43
N ASN A 41 17.05 12.60 -2.49
CA ASN A 41 17.50 12.13 -3.81
C ASN A 41 17.87 10.63 -3.91
N GLU A 42 17.34 9.77 -3.09
CA GLU A 42 17.41 8.33 -3.33
C GLU A 42 16.19 7.82 -4.10
N ARG A 43 16.48 6.88 -4.99
CA ARG A 43 15.50 6.19 -5.82
C ARG A 43 15.47 4.73 -5.44
N TYR A 44 14.29 4.20 -5.16
CA TYR A 44 14.10 2.82 -4.73
C TYR A 44 13.40 2.01 -5.83
N PHE A 45 14.01 0.91 -6.22
CA PHE A 45 13.39 -0.08 -7.08
C PHE A 45 12.82 -1.19 -6.21
N ASN A 46 11.49 -1.23 -6.09
CA ASN A 46 10.79 -2.16 -5.21
C ASN A 46 10.63 -3.52 -5.89
N ARG A 47 10.96 -4.60 -5.18
CA ARG A 47 10.84 -5.99 -5.66
C ARG A 47 9.65 -6.74 -5.07
N GLU A 48 9.03 -6.18 -4.04
CA GLU A 48 7.98 -6.83 -3.26
C GLU A 48 6.60 -6.18 -3.51
N LEU A 49 5.55 -6.86 -3.06
CA LEU A 49 4.27 -6.19 -2.86
C LEU A 49 4.40 -5.29 -1.64
N TYR A 50 4.19 -4.01 -1.84
CA TYR A 50 4.44 -2.98 -0.85
C TYR A 50 3.18 -2.18 -0.56
N MET A 51 2.95 -1.92 0.72
CA MET A 51 1.80 -1.16 1.19
C MET A 51 2.20 -0.22 2.32
N ILE A 52 1.68 0.99 2.28
CA ILE A 52 1.82 2.00 3.34
C ILE A 52 0.45 2.53 3.72
N LEU A 53 0.10 2.46 5.00
CA LEU A 53 -1.00 3.22 5.59
C LEU A 53 -0.43 4.44 6.31
N VAL A 54 -0.78 5.65 5.88
CA VAL A 54 -0.39 6.89 6.55
C VAL A 54 -1.29 7.15 7.74
N LEU A 55 -0.71 7.38 8.91
CA LEU A 55 -1.41 7.66 10.17
C LEU A 55 -1.41 9.14 10.50
N GLU A 56 -0.26 9.81 10.30
CA GLU A 56 -0.05 11.22 10.62
C GLU A 56 0.89 11.83 9.58
N GLY A 57 0.83 13.15 9.43
CA GLY A 57 1.73 13.90 8.56
C GLY A 57 1.43 13.74 7.07
N ARG A 58 2.41 14.11 6.24
CA ARG A 58 2.29 14.13 4.77
C ARG A 58 3.61 13.73 4.13
N SER A 59 3.53 12.99 3.02
CA SER A 59 4.71 12.69 2.20
C SER A 59 4.42 12.90 0.71
N GLU A 60 5.46 13.29 -0.03
CA GLU A 60 5.43 13.49 -1.48
C GLU A 60 6.43 12.52 -2.13
N ILE A 61 5.97 11.78 -3.11
CA ILE A 61 6.76 10.78 -3.82
C ILE A 61 6.52 10.85 -5.33
N LEU A 62 7.47 10.34 -6.10
CA LEU A 62 7.22 9.94 -7.48
C LEU A 62 7.14 8.41 -7.51
N LEU A 63 6.04 7.87 -8.01
CA LEU A 63 5.88 6.43 -8.23
C LEU A 63 5.83 6.18 -9.74
N ASN A 64 6.86 5.54 -10.29
CA ASN A 64 7.06 5.40 -11.74
C ASN A 64 6.99 6.75 -12.51
N GLY A 65 7.45 7.83 -11.88
CA GLY A 65 7.42 9.19 -12.43
C GLY A 65 6.09 9.93 -12.24
N GLU A 66 5.09 9.31 -11.66
CA GLU A 66 3.81 9.95 -11.31
C GLU A 66 3.90 10.57 -9.91
N PHE A 67 3.60 11.86 -9.80
CA PHE A 67 3.64 12.59 -8.54
C PHE A 67 2.43 12.23 -7.69
N LEU A 68 2.70 11.81 -6.46
CA LEU A 68 1.71 11.44 -5.46
C LEU A 68 1.94 12.20 -4.16
N VAL A 69 0.86 12.67 -3.57
CA VAL A 69 0.81 13.16 -2.20
C VAL A 69 0.08 12.12 -1.38
N ILE A 70 0.69 11.68 -0.28
CA ILE A 70 0.10 10.73 0.65
C ILE A 70 -0.08 11.37 2.01
N GLU A 71 -1.30 11.28 2.54
CA GLU A 71 -1.79 11.96 3.73
C GLU A 71 -2.50 10.96 4.67
N PRO A 72 -2.91 11.36 5.89
CA PRO A 72 -3.62 10.46 6.79
C PRO A 72 -4.85 9.80 6.16
N ASP A 73 -5.11 8.58 6.55
CA ASP A 73 -6.17 7.71 6.01
C ASP A 73 -6.00 7.36 4.52
N MET A 74 -4.83 7.62 3.94
CA MET A 74 -4.49 7.11 2.62
C MET A 74 -3.69 5.82 2.70
N LEU A 75 -4.07 4.86 1.86
CA LEU A 75 -3.38 3.62 1.64
C LEU A 75 -2.68 3.65 0.28
N LEU A 76 -1.35 3.61 0.27
CA LEU A 76 -0.54 3.39 -0.93
C LEU A 76 -0.33 1.89 -1.11
N VAL A 77 -0.58 1.36 -2.32
CA VAL A 77 -0.32 -0.05 -2.64
C VAL A 77 0.33 -0.14 -4.02
N HIS A 78 1.41 -0.89 -4.12
CA HIS A 78 1.99 -1.23 -5.42
C HIS A 78 2.66 -2.61 -5.40
N GLY A 79 2.76 -3.22 -6.56
CA GLY A 79 3.45 -4.50 -6.75
C GLY A 79 4.95 -4.35 -6.93
N ALA A 80 5.59 -5.45 -7.29
CA ALA A 80 6.99 -5.47 -7.67
C ALA A 80 7.26 -4.64 -8.94
N ASN A 81 8.53 -4.27 -9.15
CA ASN A 81 9.04 -3.51 -10.29
C ASN A 81 8.54 -2.05 -10.37
N TYR A 82 8.20 -1.47 -9.23
CA TYR A 82 7.90 -0.05 -9.13
C TYR A 82 9.13 0.75 -8.70
N LEU A 83 9.27 1.92 -9.30
CA LEU A 83 10.31 2.87 -9.00
C LEU A 83 9.73 3.99 -8.14
N THR A 84 10.28 4.18 -6.95
CA THR A 84 9.83 5.20 -6.00
C THR A 84 10.95 6.19 -5.74
N ASP A 85 10.69 7.48 -6.00
CA ASP A 85 11.56 8.59 -5.58
C ASP A 85 10.87 9.30 -4.41
N HIS A 86 11.56 9.39 -3.29
CA HIS A 86 11.08 10.16 -2.15
C HIS A 86 11.46 11.62 -2.32
N LEU A 87 10.49 12.52 -2.27
CA LEU A 87 10.70 13.95 -2.47
C LEU A 87 10.65 14.74 -1.16
N TYR A 88 9.65 14.44 -0.31
CA TYR A 88 9.42 15.17 0.93
C TYR A 88 8.66 14.29 1.93
N SER A 89 8.95 14.48 3.21
CA SER A 89 8.08 14.04 4.31
C SER A 89 8.03 15.11 5.41
N SER A 90 6.85 15.33 5.94
CA SER A 90 6.67 16.21 7.10
C SER A 90 7.33 15.64 8.36
N PRO A 91 7.78 16.48 9.30
CA PRO A 91 8.45 16.01 10.53
C PRO A 91 7.58 15.14 11.45
N ASP A 92 6.28 15.21 11.29
CA ASP A 92 5.27 14.43 12.03
C ASP A 92 4.80 13.19 11.28
N ILE A 93 5.43 12.84 10.15
CA ILE A 93 5.03 11.68 9.36
C ILE A 93 5.11 10.39 10.19
N LYS A 94 4.02 9.64 10.16
CA LYS A 94 3.90 8.33 10.79
C LYS A 94 3.09 7.41 9.91
N PHE A 95 3.59 6.21 9.69
CA PHE A 95 2.93 5.24 8.82
C PHE A 95 3.25 3.81 9.22
N ILE A 96 2.38 2.89 8.81
CA ILE A 96 2.62 1.45 8.90
C ILE A 96 2.96 0.95 7.51
N THR A 97 4.06 0.21 7.42
CA THR A 97 4.51 -0.44 6.19
C THR A 97 4.27 -1.95 6.29
N LEU A 98 3.73 -2.54 5.23
CA LEU A 98 3.71 -3.97 4.99
C LEU A 98 4.43 -4.26 3.67
N SER A 99 5.37 -5.21 3.71
CA SER A 99 6.05 -5.73 2.52
C SER A 99 5.92 -7.25 2.49
N ILE A 100 5.51 -7.80 1.34
CA ILE A 100 5.27 -9.23 1.15
C ILE A 100 6.03 -9.70 -0.08
N SER A 101 6.88 -10.72 0.09
CA SER A 101 7.65 -11.31 -0.99
C SER A 101 6.77 -12.06 -1.99
N GLU A 102 7.32 -12.29 -3.18
CA GLU A 102 6.65 -13.10 -4.20
C GLU A 102 6.44 -14.54 -3.73
N SER A 103 7.43 -15.14 -3.03
CA SER A 103 7.31 -16.52 -2.49
C SER A 103 6.12 -16.64 -1.56
N MET A 104 5.95 -15.73 -0.60
CA MET A 104 4.81 -15.74 0.33
C MET A 104 3.47 -15.66 -0.41
N ARG A 105 3.38 -14.87 -1.48
CA ARG A 105 2.16 -14.74 -2.28
C ARG A 105 1.87 -16.00 -3.07
N THR A 106 2.88 -16.59 -3.69
CA THR A 106 2.73 -17.79 -4.54
C THR A 106 2.45 -19.05 -3.76
N ASP A 107 2.88 -19.14 -2.51
CA ASP A 107 2.58 -20.24 -1.59
C ASP A 107 1.11 -20.26 -1.12
N ASP A 108 0.36 -19.19 -1.38
CA ASP A 108 -1.06 -19.06 -1.10
C ASP A 108 -1.81 -18.65 -2.38
N SER A 109 -2.51 -19.59 -2.99
CA SER A 109 -3.25 -19.36 -4.24
C SER A 109 -4.34 -18.29 -4.09
N TYR A 110 -4.94 -18.17 -2.92
CA TYR A 110 -5.96 -17.16 -2.63
C TYR A 110 -5.34 -15.76 -2.53
N LEU A 111 -4.24 -15.62 -1.79
CA LEU A 111 -3.50 -14.37 -1.68
C LEU A 111 -2.98 -13.92 -3.06
N THR A 112 -2.49 -14.86 -3.87
CA THR A 112 -2.09 -14.60 -5.26
C THR A 112 -3.22 -13.99 -6.07
N GLN A 113 -4.41 -14.60 -6.05
CA GLN A 113 -5.56 -14.15 -6.83
C GLN A 113 -6.04 -12.76 -6.39
N ILE A 114 -6.23 -12.55 -5.08
CA ILE A 114 -6.77 -11.29 -4.57
C ILE A 114 -5.81 -10.12 -4.80
N THR A 115 -4.51 -10.33 -4.60
CA THR A 115 -3.50 -9.30 -4.86
C THR A 115 -3.34 -9.01 -6.35
N ALA A 116 -3.47 -10.02 -7.23
CA ALA A 116 -3.46 -9.83 -8.68
C ALA A 116 -4.65 -8.99 -9.16
N ILE A 117 -5.86 -9.27 -8.66
CA ILE A 117 -7.07 -8.50 -8.97
C ILE A 117 -6.93 -7.06 -8.48
N LEU A 118 -6.49 -6.85 -7.24
CA LEU A 118 -6.27 -5.54 -6.65
C LEU A 118 -5.30 -4.70 -7.50
N LEU A 119 -4.11 -5.25 -7.76
CA LEU A 119 -3.08 -4.55 -8.52
C LEU A 119 -3.49 -4.28 -9.97
N ALA A 120 -4.22 -5.21 -10.61
CA ALA A 120 -4.75 -5.01 -11.96
C ALA A 120 -5.77 -3.87 -11.98
N THR A 121 -6.69 -3.82 -11.01
CA THR A 121 -7.71 -2.78 -10.87
C THR A 121 -7.06 -1.41 -10.65
N MET A 122 -6.08 -1.32 -9.75
CA MET A 122 -5.36 -0.07 -9.49
C MET A 122 -4.58 0.41 -10.72
N ARG A 123 -3.91 -0.50 -11.43
CA ARG A 123 -3.18 -0.18 -12.66
C ARG A 123 -4.10 0.32 -13.78
N GLN A 124 -5.24 -0.35 -14.00
CA GLN A 124 -6.23 0.06 -15.01
C GLN A 124 -6.78 1.46 -14.74
N ASN A 125 -6.99 1.79 -13.47
CA ASN A 125 -7.51 3.09 -13.05
C ASN A 125 -6.42 4.15 -12.87
N LYS A 126 -5.13 3.80 -13.07
CA LYS A 126 -3.96 4.64 -12.74
C LYS A 126 -4.06 5.18 -11.30
N GLN A 127 -4.49 4.35 -10.39
CA GLN A 127 -4.75 4.73 -9.01
C GLN A 127 -3.86 3.88 -8.10
N TYR A 128 -2.83 4.47 -7.53
CA TYR A 128 -1.90 3.79 -6.62
C TYR A 128 -2.22 4.04 -5.15
N THR A 129 -3.12 4.98 -4.88
CA THR A 129 -3.58 5.33 -3.54
C THR A 129 -5.08 5.11 -3.41
N ILE A 130 -5.50 4.71 -2.22
CA ILE A 130 -6.90 4.56 -1.83
C ILE A 130 -7.15 5.52 -0.68
N GLN A 131 -7.99 6.53 -0.88
CA GLN A 131 -8.47 7.36 0.23
C GLN A 131 -9.51 6.55 1.01
N LEU A 132 -9.22 6.26 2.25
CA LEU A 132 -10.10 5.55 3.17
C LEU A 132 -10.98 6.54 3.94
N THR A 133 -12.13 6.09 4.41
CA THR A 133 -12.84 6.76 5.51
C THR A 133 -12.11 6.46 6.82
N ALA A 134 -12.31 7.26 7.86
CA ALA A 134 -11.69 7.03 9.16
C ALA A 134 -12.02 5.62 9.72
N TYR A 135 -13.22 5.10 9.44
CA TYR A 135 -13.61 3.74 9.83
C TYR A 135 -12.86 2.66 9.05
N GLU A 136 -12.73 2.81 7.73
CA GLU A 136 -11.96 1.87 6.88
C GLU A 136 -10.47 1.90 7.26
N ALA A 137 -9.90 3.09 7.49
CA ALA A 137 -8.51 3.25 7.93
C ALA A 137 -8.26 2.55 9.27
N GLN A 138 -9.23 2.64 10.21
CA GLN A 138 -9.12 1.95 11.50
C GLN A 138 -9.18 0.42 11.34
N ILE A 139 -9.99 -0.13 10.42
CA ILE A 139 -10.01 -1.56 10.11
C ILE A 139 -8.64 -2.00 9.61
N ILE A 140 -8.12 -1.35 8.57
CA ILE A 140 -6.80 -1.67 7.99
C ILE A 140 -5.69 -1.54 9.04
N ARG A 141 -5.74 -0.50 9.86
CA ARG A 141 -4.77 -0.33 10.95
C ARG A 141 -4.79 -1.50 11.93
N ASN A 142 -5.98 -1.91 12.38
CA ASN A 142 -6.12 -3.03 13.32
C ASN A 142 -5.55 -4.33 12.75
N GLU A 143 -5.78 -4.61 11.47
CA GLU A 143 -5.23 -5.79 10.79
C GLU A 143 -3.71 -5.75 10.66
N LEU A 144 -3.15 -4.58 10.35
CA LEU A 144 -1.70 -4.38 10.34
C LEU A 144 -1.09 -4.54 11.74
N GLU A 145 -1.75 -4.04 12.78
CA GLU A 145 -1.32 -4.22 14.17
C GLU A 145 -1.36 -5.70 14.58
N VAL A 146 -2.36 -6.47 14.13
CA VAL A 146 -2.41 -7.92 14.31
C VAL A 146 -1.24 -8.60 13.61
N LEU A 147 -0.91 -8.22 12.37
CA LEU A 147 0.26 -8.74 11.66
C LEU A 147 1.56 -8.42 12.41
N MET A 148 1.77 -7.18 12.83
CA MET A 148 2.94 -6.80 13.62
C MET A 148 3.06 -7.62 14.90
N HIS A 149 1.93 -7.86 15.59
CA HIS A 149 1.92 -8.71 16.78
C HIS A 149 2.30 -10.16 16.45
N LEU A 150 1.73 -10.74 15.39
CA LEU A 150 2.05 -12.10 14.95
C LEU A 150 3.53 -12.28 14.61
N LEU A 151 4.15 -11.28 13.98
CA LEU A 151 5.57 -11.32 13.61
C LEU A 151 6.52 -11.25 14.80
N ASN A 152 6.03 -10.81 15.97
CA ASN A 152 6.81 -10.74 17.22
C ASN A 152 6.65 -11.94 18.15
N ILE A 153 5.78 -12.91 17.83
CA ILE A 153 5.52 -14.06 18.69
C ILE A 153 6.02 -15.38 18.07
N LYS A 154 6.36 -16.33 18.94
CA LYS A 154 6.61 -17.71 18.52
C LYS A 154 5.31 -18.50 18.62
N HIS A 155 4.86 -19.08 17.51
CA HIS A 155 3.63 -19.86 17.48
C HIS A 155 3.76 -21.06 16.53
N GLN A 156 3.22 -22.22 16.93
CA GLN A 156 3.31 -23.46 16.14
C GLN A 156 2.74 -23.31 14.71
N PHE A 157 1.67 -22.54 14.55
CA PHE A 157 1.01 -22.30 13.26
C PHE A 157 1.25 -20.89 12.72
N LEU A 158 2.38 -20.28 13.07
CA LEU A 158 2.66 -18.87 12.77
C LEU A 158 2.49 -18.56 11.29
N PHE A 159 3.07 -19.38 10.40
CA PHE A 159 2.97 -19.18 8.95
C PHE A 159 1.50 -19.13 8.47
N ARG A 160 0.67 -20.09 8.91
CA ARG A 160 -0.75 -20.13 8.54
C ARG A 160 -1.55 -18.95 9.09
N ARG A 161 -1.20 -18.49 10.28
CA ARG A 161 -1.84 -17.30 10.88
C ARG A 161 -1.48 -16.04 10.11
N ILE A 162 -0.23 -15.88 9.69
CA ILE A 162 0.21 -14.76 8.85
C ILE A 162 -0.53 -14.81 7.50
N GLN A 163 -0.62 -15.97 6.83
CA GLN A 163 -1.39 -16.12 5.59
C GLN A 163 -2.86 -15.70 5.79
N ALA A 164 -3.51 -16.18 6.85
CA ALA A 164 -4.90 -15.83 7.14
C ALA A 164 -5.08 -14.32 7.40
N ALA A 165 -4.17 -13.68 8.13
CA ALA A 165 -4.21 -12.25 8.39
C ALA A 165 -3.97 -11.43 7.10
N CYS A 166 -3.02 -11.83 6.25
CA CYS A 166 -2.82 -11.20 4.95
C CYS A 166 -4.06 -11.35 4.05
N ASN A 167 -4.69 -12.52 4.03
CA ASN A 167 -5.90 -12.75 3.25
C ASN A 167 -7.05 -11.84 3.70
N ALA A 168 -7.29 -11.71 5.01
CA ALA A 168 -8.31 -10.82 5.56
C ALA A 168 -8.05 -9.37 5.14
N LEU A 169 -6.84 -8.87 5.37
CA LEU A 169 -6.41 -7.52 5.01
C LEU A 169 -6.64 -7.21 3.52
N PHE A 170 -6.20 -8.10 2.62
CA PHE A 170 -6.35 -7.84 1.18
C PHE A 170 -7.78 -7.98 0.69
N LEU A 171 -8.62 -8.76 1.36
CA LEU A 171 -10.06 -8.81 1.10
C LEU A 171 -10.73 -7.47 1.42
N ASP A 172 -10.46 -6.90 2.58
CA ASP A 172 -11.02 -5.61 2.97
C ASP A 172 -10.56 -4.49 2.05
N ILE A 173 -9.27 -4.46 1.69
CA ILE A 173 -8.74 -3.50 0.72
C ILE A 173 -9.44 -3.63 -0.64
N ALA A 174 -9.62 -4.86 -1.14
CA ALA A 174 -10.29 -5.11 -2.42
C ALA A 174 -11.76 -4.69 -2.38
N ASP A 175 -12.47 -4.94 -1.27
CA ASP A 175 -13.86 -4.50 -1.08
C ASP A 175 -13.95 -2.97 -1.04
N PHE A 176 -13.11 -2.29 -0.28
CA PHE A 176 -13.08 -0.83 -0.20
C PHE A 176 -12.78 -0.19 -1.57
N LEU A 177 -11.81 -0.73 -2.31
CA LEU A 177 -11.48 -0.27 -3.66
C LEU A 177 -12.66 -0.48 -4.62
N SER A 178 -13.33 -1.63 -4.55
CA SER A 178 -14.46 -1.96 -5.44
C SER A 178 -15.63 -1.00 -5.26
N ARG A 179 -16.00 -0.70 -4.02
CA ARG A 179 -17.07 0.27 -3.69
C ARG A 179 -16.77 1.65 -4.24
N LYS A 180 -15.53 2.13 -4.09
CA LYS A 180 -15.10 3.46 -4.59
C LYS A 180 -15.08 3.52 -6.11
N THR A 181 -14.72 2.44 -6.77
CA THR A 181 -14.72 2.36 -8.24
C THR A 181 -16.14 2.36 -8.80
N ILE A 182 -17.10 1.70 -8.15
CA ILE A 182 -18.52 1.70 -8.54
C ILE A 182 -19.10 3.12 -8.42
N ILE A 183 -18.88 3.79 -7.28
CA ILE A 183 -19.35 5.16 -7.05
C ILE A 183 -18.80 6.12 -8.12
N LYS A 184 -17.50 6.02 -8.44
CA LYS A 184 -16.86 6.85 -9.45
C LYS A 184 -17.45 6.65 -10.85
N LYS A 185 -17.79 5.39 -11.22
CA LYS A 185 -18.46 5.07 -12.49
C LYS A 185 -19.89 5.62 -12.55
N GLU A 186 -20.65 5.55 -11.46
CA GLU A 186 -22.01 6.08 -11.39
C GLU A 186 -22.02 7.61 -11.48
N VAL A 187 -21.12 8.29 -10.79
CA VAL A 187 -20.95 9.75 -10.86
C VAL A 187 -20.60 10.17 -12.29
N SER A 188 -19.60 9.54 -12.89
CA SER A 188 -19.19 9.84 -14.27
C SER A 188 -20.33 9.63 -15.29
N ARG A 189 -21.16 8.60 -15.10
CA ARG A 189 -22.34 8.36 -15.97
C ARG A 189 -23.40 9.43 -15.80
N LYS A 190 -23.67 9.89 -14.57
CA LYS A 190 -24.62 10.97 -14.29
C LYS A 190 -24.15 12.29 -14.89
N ASP A 191 -22.85 12.60 -14.77
CA ASP A 191 -22.26 13.81 -15.34
C ASP A 191 -22.34 13.80 -16.87
N HIS A 192 -22.11 12.64 -17.50
CA HIS A 192 -22.25 12.51 -18.97
C HIS A 192 -23.68 12.72 -19.41
N VAL A 193 -24.67 12.11 -18.75
CA VAL A 193 -26.10 12.29 -19.03
C VAL A 193 -26.52 13.75 -18.85
N LEU A 194 -26.03 14.45 -17.82
CA LEU A 194 -26.29 15.88 -17.61
C LEU A 194 -25.67 16.73 -18.72
N GLN A 195 -24.46 16.44 -19.16
CA GLN A 195 -23.81 17.14 -20.28
C GLN A 195 -24.56 16.94 -21.59
N GLU A 196 -25.01 15.71 -21.91
CA GLU A 196 -25.84 15.43 -23.10
C GLU A 196 -27.17 16.16 -23.01
N PHE A 197 -27.83 16.18 -21.86
CA PHE A 197 -29.08 16.91 -21.66
C PHE A 197 -28.89 18.42 -21.86
N HIS A 198 -27.84 19.02 -21.27
CA HIS A 198 -27.51 20.43 -21.51
C HIS A 198 -27.26 20.74 -22.98
N ALA A 199 -26.55 19.89 -23.69
CA ALA A 199 -26.30 20.07 -25.14
C ALA A 199 -27.55 19.96 -25.99
N LEU A 200 -28.60 19.24 -25.55
CA LEU A 200 -29.88 19.13 -26.21
C LEU A 200 -30.82 20.35 -25.98
N VAL A 201 -30.74 20.96 -24.78
CA VAL A 201 -31.60 22.07 -24.38
C VAL A 201 -31.06 23.43 -24.86
N THR A 202 -29.77 23.53 -25.19
CA THR A 202 -29.10 24.75 -25.65
C THR A 202 -29.01 24.85 -27.19
N ARG A 203 -29.59 23.90 -27.91
CA ARG A 203 -29.82 23.96 -29.40
C ARG A 203 -31.21 24.47 -29.71
#